data_6d8926842300c903e3cdf39ddfa37dd7
#
_entry.id   6d8926842300c903e3cdf39ddfa37dd7
#
_cell.length_a   1.000
_cell.length_b   1.000
_cell.length_c   1.000
_cell.angle_alpha   90.00
_cell.angle_beta   90.00
_cell.angle_gamma   90.00
#
_symmetry.space_group_name_H-M   'P 1'
#
loop_
_entity.id
_entity.type
_entity.pdbx_description
1 polymer ?
#
loop_
_entity_poly.entity_id
_entity_poly.type
_entity_poly.pdbx_seq_one_letter_code
_entity_poly.pdbx_strand_id
1 'polypeptide(L)'
;MTHLRTGFVRLSLLALGLSLAACSSGPKGDPSLGDFASGTLPSPDQSYQIGLRRLEAGDYDKAAKDFNALQETYPYSVWSTHAEILAAYAQYKQMDYDDAISSLNRFIQLYPENQEVAYAYYLKALCYYEQIGGIQRDQTATYEAIQALQDVVNRFPGSVYARDAQIKIRLANNRLAGHDMSIGRYYQQQHLYAAAIGRYLDIVTNYQTTTFAPEALERVVEVDLDLGLPDAAIRAASVLGYNYPGSSWYLAAYKKLEAKNLVNQSDEGAAGSGATGELPAPRGPHHWYSLF
;
A
#
# COMPACT_ATOMS: atom_id res chain seq x y z
N MET A 1 17.28 -72.64 -25.75
CA MET A 1 16.30 -73.58 -26.28
C MET A 1 15.17 -72.74 -26.85
N THR A 2 15.20 -72.73 -28.12
CA THR A 2 14.22 -73.10 -29.16
C THR A 2 13.17 -71.95 -29.40
N HIS A 3 13.36 -71.35 -30.52
CA HIS A 3 12.75 -71.46 -31.88
C HIS A 3 11.45 -70.63 -32.06
N LEU A 4 11.44 -69.72 -32.99
CA LEU A 4 11.01 -69.68 -34.43
C LEU A 4 9.46 -69.59 -34.53
N ARG A 5 8.84 -68.72 -35.27
CA ARG A 5 8.90 -68.42 -36.71
C ARG A 5 7.86 -67.38 -37.11
N THR A 6 8.30 -66.39 -37.84
CA THR A 6 7.82 -65.90 -39.15
C THR A 6 6.32 -65.98 -39.51
N GLY A 7 5.83 -64.81 -39.94
CA GLY A 7 4.57 -64.71 -40.67
C GLY A 7 4.44 -63.37 -41.41
N PHE A 8 5.02 -63.31 -42.63
CA PHE A 8 4.80 -62.26 -43.61
C PHE A 8 3.40 -62.38 -44.17
N VAL A 9 2.58 -61.31 -44.08
CA VAL A 9 1.50 -61.11 -45.05
C VAL A 9 1.55 -59.65 -45.53
N ARG A 10 1.94 -59.50 -46.77
CA ARG A 10 1.75 -58.29 -47.58
C ARG A 10 0.29 -58.21 -47.96
N LEU A 11 -0.36 -57.06 -47.76
CA LEU A 11 -1.45 -56.66 -48.65
C LEU A 11 -1.49 -55.15 -48.82
N SER A 12 -1.65 -54.83 -50.06
CA SER A 12 -1.46 -53.57 -50.78
C SER A 12 -2.52 -52.48 -50.50
N LEU A 13 -2.08 -51.24 -50.61
CA LEU A 13 -2.68 -50.08 -51.32
C LEU A 13 -4.19 -49.84 -51.15
N LEU A 14 -4.50 -48.71 -50.53
CA LEU A 14 -5.42 -47.74 -51.14
C LEU A 14 -5.11 -46.33 -50.56
N ALA A 15 -4.48 -45.55 -51.40
CA ALA A 15 -4.29 -44.12 -51.19
C ALA A 15 -5.65 -43.41 -51.35
N LEU A 16 -6.18 -42.85 -50.26
CA LEU A 16 -7.27 -41.88 -50.34
C LEU A 16 -6.75 -40.55 -49.80
N GLY A 17 -6.37 -39.68 -50.71
CA GLY A 17 -5.97 -38.30 -50.37
C GLY A 17 -7.18 -37.52 -49.87
N LEU A 18 -7.22 -37.25 -48.55
CA LEU A 18 -7.99 -36.14 -47.99
C LEU A 18 -7.01 -34.98 -47.77
N SER A 19 -7.01 -34.05 -48.69
CA SER A 19 -6.43 -32.71 -48.53
C SER A 19 -7.27 -31.95 -47.48
N LEU A 20 -6.89 -32.07 -46.21
CA LEU A 20 -7.32 -31.12 -45.16
C LEU A 20 -6.59 -29.79 -45.45
N ALA A 21 -7.29 -28.87 -46.13
CA ALA A 21 -6.96 -27.47 -46.10
C ALA A 21 -7.13 -26.98 -44.65
N ALA A 22 -6.07 -27.12 -43.85
CA ALA A 22 -5.97 -26.43 -42.57
C ALA A 22 -5.91 -24.93 -42.89
N CYS A 23 -7.04 -24.23 -42.75
CA CYS A 23 -7.03 -22.80 -42.56
C CYS A 23 -6.25 -22.52 -41.30
N SER A 24 -4.97 -22.23 -41.45
CA SER A 24 -4.15 -21.63 -40.42
C SER A 24 -4.66 -20.20 -40.19
N SER A 25 -5.70 -20.08 -39.35
CA SER A 25 -5.95 -18.83 -38.66
C SER A 25 -4.98 -18.77 -37.46
N GLY A 26 -3.70 -18.56 -37.74
CA GLY A 26 -2.76 -18.09 -36.75
C GLY A 26 -3.32 -16.79 -36.15
N PRO A 27 -3.07 -16.51 -34.84
CA PRO A 27 -3.42 -15.21 -34.30
C PRO A 27 -2.80 -14.16 -35.21
N LYS A 28 -3.65 -13.26 -35.76
CA LYS A 28 -3.18 -12.10 -36.50
C LYS A 28 -2.27 -11.35 -35.55
N GLY A 29 -0.96 -11.35 -35.85
CA GLY A 29 0.00 -10.55 -35.09
C GLY A 29 -0.52 -9.14 -35.00
N ASP A 30 -0.50 -8.62 -33.78
CA ASP A 30 -0.96 -7.26 -33.51
C ASP A 30 -0.07 -6.30 -34.29
N PRO A 31 -0.61 -5.45 -35.21
CA PRO A 31 0.22 -4.57 -36.02
C PRO A 31 0.93 -3.58 -35.09
N SER A 32 2.25 -3.67 -35.00
CA SER A 32 3.07 -2.64 -34.37
C SER A 32 3.07 -1.38 -35.24
N LEU A 33 3.38 -0.21 -34.64
CA LEU A 33 3.58 1.03 -35.39
C LEU A 33 4.59 0.88 -36.57
N GLY A 34 5.47 -0.13 -36.49
CA GLY A 34 6.42 -0.50 -37.54
C GLY A 34 5.87 -1.41 -38.65
N ASP A 35 4.70 -2.02 -38.48
CA ASP A 35 4.13 -3.01 -39.39
C ASP A 35 3.26 -2.41 -40.53
N PHE A 36 3.12 -1.08 -40.56
CA PHE A 36 2.40 -0.40 -41.65
C PHE A 36 3.28 -0.39 -42.91
N ALA A 37 3.25 -1.47 -43.68
CA ALA A 37 4.04 -1.69 -44.90
C ALA A 37 3.72 -0.76 -46.08
N SER A 38 2.94 0.30 -45.87
CA SER A 38 2.49 1.21 -46.94
C SER A 38 2.91 2.67 -46.78
N GLY A 39 3.96 2.97 -46.03
CA GLY A 39 4.56 4.32 -46.00
C GLY A 39 3.69 5.47 -45.43
N THR A 40 2.48 5.18 -44.96
CA THR A 40 1.61 6.13 -44.27
C THR A 40 1.63 5.85 -42.75
N LEU A 41 2.01 6.87 -41.99
CA LEU A 41 1.88 6.79 -40.49
C LEU A 41 0.43 6.55 -40.09
N PRO A 42 0.15 5.72 -39.09
CA PRO A 42 -1.21 5.53 -38.59
C PRO A 42 -1.74 6.85 -38.04
N SER A 43 -3.05 7.07 -38.16
CA SER A 43 -3.69 8.26 -37.55
C SER A 43 -3.52 8.28 -36.03
N PRO A 44 -3.66 9.45 -35.35
CA PRO A 44 -3.56 9.54 -33.91
C PRO A 44 -4.52 8.58 -33.17
N ASP A 45 -5.75 8.42 -33.68
CA ASP A 45 -6.73 7.46 -33.15
C ASP A 45 -6.25 6.01 -33.29
N GLN A 46 -5.77 5.63 -34.48
CA GLN A 46 -5.24 4.29 -34.74
C GLN A 46 -4.05 3.97 -33.81
N SER A 47 -3.10 4.91 -33.67
CA SER A 47 -1.96 4.78 -32.78
C SER A 47 -2.38 4.58 -31.33
N TYR A 48 -3.37 5.34 -30.88
CA TYR A 48 -3.95 5.21 -29.54
C TYR A 48 -4.59 3.83 -29.33
N GLN A 49 -5.37 3.34 -30.31
CA GLN A 49 -6.01 2.01 -30.24
C GLN A 49 -4.97 0.87 -30.24
N ILE A 50 -3.82 1.02 -30.91
CA ILE A 50 -2.73 0.04 -30.86
C ILE A 50 -2.17 -0.03 -29.44
N GLY A 51 -1.86 1.12 -28.83
CA GLY A 51 -1.39 1.18 -27.45
C GLY A 51 -2.38 0.58 -26.44
N LEU A 52 -3.69 0.86 -26.60
CA LEU A 52 -4.73 0.28 -25.74
C LEU A 52 -4.78 -1.25 -25.82
N ARG A 53 -4.78 -1.82 -27.04
CA ARG A 53 -4.79 -3.29 -27.19
C ARG A 53 -3.59 -3.96 -26.51
N ARG A 54 -2.41 -3.33 -26.58
CA ARG A 54 -1.21 -3.83 -25.90
C ARG A 54 -1.32 -3.71 -24.39
N LEU A 55 -1.89 -2.61 -23.91
CA LEU A 55 -2.15 -2.39 -22.49
C LEU A 55 -3.10 -3.46 -21.94
N GLU A 56 -4.20 -3.75 -22.67
CA GLU A 56 -5.18 -4.78 -22.34
C GLU A 56 -4.59 -6.20 -22.39
N ALA A 57 -3.66 -6.44 -23.33
CA ALA A 57 -2.91 -7.69 -23.45
C ALA A 57 -1.84 -7.88 -22.34
N GLY A 58 -1.60 -6.84 -21.51
CA GLY A 58 -0.55 -6.86 -20.49
C GLY A 58 0.86 -6.63 -21.03
N ASP A 59 1.01 -6.27 -22.32
CA ASP A 59 2.30 -5.93 -22.93
C ASP A 59 2.64 -4.46 -22.64
N TYR A 60 2.91 -4.19 -21.36
CA TYR A 60 3.06 -2.83 -20.85
C TYR A 60 4.26 -2.09 -21.43
N ASP A 61 5.37 -2.80 -21.70
CA ASP A 61 6.57 -2.20 -22.32
C ASP A 61 6.25 -1.63 -23.72
N LYS A 62 5.57 -2.43 -24.56
CA LYS A 62 5.20 -1.95 -25.88
C LYS A 62 4.10 -0.91 -25.83
N ALA A 63 3.13 -1.06 -24.91
CA ALA A 63 2.08 -0.06 -24.72
C ALA A 63 2.67 1.31 -24.36
N ALA A 64 3.61 1.37 -23.42
CA ALA A 64 4.29 2.62 -23.04
C ALA A 64 5.03 3.25 -24.24
N LYS A 65 5.74 2.43 -25.02
CA LYS A 65 6.44 2.89 -26.23
C LYS A 65 5.48 3.43 -27.29
N ASP A 66 4.35 2.76 -27.52
CA ASP A 66 3.35 3.23 -28.51
C ASP A 66 2.70 4.55 -28.08
N PHE A 67 2.36 4.69 -26.80
CA PHE A 67 1.81 5.95 -26.28
C PHE A 67 2.82 7.09 -26.33
N ASN A 68 4.10 6.84 -26.05
CA ASN A 68 5.16 7.84 -26.20
C ASN A 68 5.38 8.22 -27.68
N ALA A 69 5.41 7.26 -28.58
CA ALA A 69 5.52 7.52 -30.02
C ALA A 69 4.34 8.33 -30.57
N LEU A 70 3.12 8.10 -30.05
CA LEU A 70 1.95 8.90 -30.37
C LEU A 70 2.15 10.38 -29.95
N GLN A 71 2.68 10.62 -28.77
CA GLN A 71 2.95 11.98 -28.27
C GLN A 71 4.02 12.68 -29.12
N GLU A 72 5.08 11.98 -29.50
CA GLU A 72 6.15 12.52 -30.34
C GLU A 72 5.67 12.85 -31.73
N THR A 73 4.83 11.97 -32.34
CA THR A 73 4.35 12.12 -33.70
C THR A 73 3.22 13.13 -33.82
N TYR A 74 2.34 13.20 -32.84
CA TYR A 74 1.11 14.00 -32.86
C TYR A 74 0.91 14.82 -31.56
N PRO A 75 1.85 15.70 -31.19
CA PRO A 75 1.86 16.35 -29.87
C PRO A 75 0.61 17.20 -29.56
N TYR A 76 -0.08 17.68 -30.60
CA TYR A 76 -1.28 18.52 -30.44
C TYR A 76 -2.61 17.74 -30.57
N SER A 77 -2.53 16.42 -30.65
CA SER A 77 -3.75 15.59 -30.70
C SER A 77 -4.39 15.46 -29.33
N VAL A 78 -5.71 15.42 -29.29
CA VAL A 78 -6.45 15.09 -28.07
C VAL A 78 -6.09 13.72 -27.52
N TRP A 79 -5.73 12.79 -28.38
CA TRP A 79 -5.26 11.45 -28.03
C TRP A 79 -3.91 11.46 -27.31
N SER A 80 -3.06 12.43 -27.60
CA SER A 80 -1.72 12.52 -27.00
C SER A 80 -1.78 12.84 -25.51
N THR A 81 -2.72 13.70 -25.10
CA THR A 81 -2.92 14.00 -23.67
C THR A 81 -3.36 12.77 -22.88
N HIS A 82 -4.30 11.98 -23.44
CA HIS A 82 -4.72 10.72 -22.81
C HIS A 82 -3.60 9.65 -22.86
N ALA A 83 -2.86 9.59 -23.96
CA ALA A 83 -1.75 8.67 -24.12
C ALA A 83 -0.63 8.89 -23.07
N GLU A 84 -0.41 10.14 -22.64
CA GLU A 84 0.60 10.46 -21.64
C GLU A 84 0.30 9.80 -20.28
N ILE A 85 -0.95 9.83 -19.85
CA ILE A 85 -1.38 9.14 -18.61
C ILE A 85 -1.31 7.63 -18.77
N LEU A 86 -1.71 7.10 -19.94
CA LEU A 86 -1.66 5.65 -20.19
C LEU A 86 -0.24 5.13 -20.32
N ALA A 87 0.70 5.93 -20.86
CA ALA A 87 2.13 5.59 -20.85
C ALA A 87 2.64 5.48 -19.41
N ALA A 88 2.33 6.48 -18.56
CA ALA A 88 2.69 6.45 -17.15
C ALA A 88 2.03 5.27 -16.39
N TYR A 89 0.79 4.94 -16.71
CA TYR A 89 0.13 3.75 -16.15
C TYR A 89 0.81 2.45 -16.60
N ALA A 90 1.22 2.34 -17.86
CA ALA A 90 1.95 1.18 -18.35
C ALA A 90 3.32 1.05 -17.66
N GLN A 91 4.06 2.15 -17.48
CA GLN A 91 5.29 2.20 -16.69
C GLN A 91 5.07 1.75 -15.24
N TYR A 92 4.02 2.26 -14.56
CA TYR A 92 3.63 1.80 -13.24
C TYR A 92 3.39 0.28 -13.18
N LYS A 93 2.69 -0.27 -14.18
CA LYS A 93 2.41 -1.72 -14.27
C LYS A 93 3.66 -2.57 -14.50
N GLN A 94 4.71 -1.99 -15.09
CA GLN A 94 6.04 -2.60 -15.22
C GLN A 94 6.90 -2.48 -13.96
N MET A 95 6.42 -1.74 -12.94
CA MET A 95 7.18 -1.35 -11.76
C MET A 95 8.32 -0.34 -12.07
N ASP A 96 8.28 0.31 -13.23
CA ASP A 96 9.20 1.40 -13.60
C ASP A 96 8.70 2.71 -12.98
N TYR A 97 8.74 2.75 -11.63
CA TYR A 97 8.09 3.82 -10.86
C TYR A 97 8.73 5.19 -11.11
N ASP A 98 10.04 5.26 -11.29
CA ASP A 98 10.75 6.52 -11.51
C ASP A 98 10.36 7.16 -12.85
N ASP A 99 10.26 6.36 -13.90
CA ASP A 99 9.81 6.82 -15.22
C ASP A 99 8.33 7.23 -15.17
N ALA A 100 7.49 6.45 -14.48
CA ALA A 100 6.08 6.80 -14.27
C ALA A 100 5.93 8.13 -13.53
N ILE A 101 6.67 8.35 -12.43
CA ILE A 101 6.67 9.59 -11.65
C ILE A 101 7.10 10.77 -12.53
N SER A 102 8.16 10.59 -13.33
CA SER A 102 8.64 11.62 -14.25
C SER A 102 7.59 12.02 -15.28
N SER A 103 6.95 11.03 -15.94
CA SER A 103 5.87 11.24 -16.90
C SER A 103 4.66 11.94 -16.25
N LEU A 104 4.26 11.52 -15.04
CA LEU A 104 3.14 12.11 -14.31
C LEU A 104 3.44 13.55 -13.84
N ASN A 105 4.66 13.83 -13.42
CA ASN A 105 5.06 15.20 -13.06
C ASN A 105 4.96 16.13 -14.28
N ARG A 106 5.42 15.67 -15.45
CA ARG A 106 5.30 16.42 -16.71
C ARG A 106 3.83 16.66 -17.05
N PHE A 107 2.97 15.63 -16.98
CA PHE A 107 1.55 15.77 -17.23
C PHE A 107 0.88 16.80 -16.32
N ILE A 108 1.13 16.70 -15.01
CA ILE A 108 0.56 17.62 -14.00
C ILE A 108 1.00 19.07 -14.26
N GLN A 109 2.24 19.26 -14.69
CA GLN A 109 2.79 20.58 -15.01
C GLN A 109 2.20 21.18 -16.29
N LEU A 110 2.02 20.36 -17.32
CA LEU A 110 1.53 20.81 -18.63
C LEU A 110 0.00 20.97 -18.67
N TYR A 111 -0.73 20.14 -17.91
CA TYR A 111 -2.18 20.05 -17.99
C TYR A 111 -2.86 20.17 -16.60
N PRO A 112 -2.61 21.23 -15.83
CA PRO A 112 -3.10 21.34 -14.46
C PRO A 112 -4.64 21.41 -14.34
N GLU A 113 -5.32 21.84 -15.39
CA GLU A 113 -6.80 21.94 -15.46
C GLU A 113 -7.46 20.71 -16.11
N ASN A 114 -6.68 19.68 -16.45
CA ASN A 114 -7.23 18.50 -17.11
C ASN A 114 -8.08 17.67 -16.12
N GLN A 115 -9.16 17.07 -16.62
CA GLN A 115 -10.05 16.23 -15.80
C GLN A 115 -9.34 15.02 -15.19
N GLU A 116 -8.28 14.54 -15.81
CA GLU A 116 -7.49 13.39 -15.36
C GLU A 116 -6.35 13.78 -14.40
N VAL A 117 -6.18 15.07 -14.10
CA VAL A 117 -5.10 15.52 -13.20
C VAL A 117 -5.20 14.90 -11.80
N ALA A 118 -6.43 14.71 -11.30
CA ALA A 118 -6.64 14.03 -10.01
C ALA A 118 -6.15 12.57 -10.03
N TYR A 119 -6.37 11.87 -11.16
CA TYR A 119 -5.85 10.53 -11.36
C TYR A 119 -4.32 10.53 -11.50
N ALA A 120 -3.75 11.51 -12.19
CA ALA A 120 -2.29 11.63 -12.34
C ALA A 120 -1.60 11.81 -10.97
N TYR A 121 -2.11 12.69 -10.10
CA TYR A 121 -1.63 12.81 -8.72
C TYR A 121 -1.74 11.51 -7.94
N TYR A 122 -2.85 10.82 -8.08
CA TYR A 122 -3.08 9.56 -7.39
C TYR A 122 -2.15 8.45 -7.89
N LEU A 123 -1.99 8.28 -9.20
CA LEU A 123 -1.09 7.29 -9.79
C LEU A 123 0.38 7.56 -9.39
N LYS A 124 0.79 8.83 -9.35
CA LYS A 124 2.09 9.22 -8.80
C LYS A 124 2.26 8.81 -7.35
N ALA A 125 1.24 9.04 -6.53
CA ALA A 125 1.26 8.62 -5.13
C ALA A 125 1.31 7.10 -4.98
N LEU A 126 0.66 6.34 -5.87
CA LEU A 126 0.77 4.89 -5.93
C LEU A 126 2.20 4.43 -6.27
N CYS A 127 2.89 5.10 -7.19
CA CYS A 127 4.28 4.79 -7.51
C CYS A 127 5.19 4.85 -6.27
N TYR A 128 5.03 5.88 -5.41
CA TYR A 128 5.74 5.95 -4.13
C TYR A 128 5.27 4.87 -3.16
N TYR A 129 3.95 4.61 -3.11
CA TYR A 129 3.38 3.64 -2.18
C TYR A 129 3.86 2.21 -2.43
N GLU A 130 3.97 1.80 -3.69
CA GLU A 130 4.45 0.46 -4.06
C GLU A 130 5.95 0.25 -3.75
N GLN A 131 6.71 1.34 -3.59
CA GLN A 131 8.13 1.28 -3.20
C GLN A 131 8.34 1.13 -1.69
N ILE A 132 7.28 1.14 -0.88
CA ILE A 132 7.38 0.98 0.57
C ILE A 132 7.95 -0.40 0.92
N GLY A 133 9.12 -0.40 1.54
CA GLY A 133 9.81 -1.61 2.01
C GLY A 133 9.24 -2.22 3.29
N GLY A 134 9.91 -3.23 3.84
CA GLY A 134 9.59 -3.82 5.15
C GLY A 134 9.82 -2.85 6.31
N ILE A 135 9.17 -3.12 7.46
CA ILE A 135 9.25 -2.26 8.68
C ILE A 135 10.66 -2.14 9.25
N GLN A 136 11.57 -3.04 8.91
CA GLN A 136 12.97 -3.01 9.37
C GLN A 136 13.92 -2.28 8.42
N ARG A 137 13.39 -1.81 7.26
CA ARG A 137 14.16 -1.06 6.29
C ARG A 137 14.04 0.45 6.55
N ASP A 138 14.81 1.22 5.80
CA ASP A 138 14.64 2.67 5.73
C ASP A 138 13.19 3.04 5.37
N GLN A 139 12.65 4.05 6.04
CA GLN A 139 11.26 4.47 5.91
C GLN A 139 11.07 5.71 5.01
N THR A 140 12.11 6.18 4.32
CA THR A 140 12.05 7.35 3.43
C THR A 140 10.93 7.21 2.41
N ALA A 141 10.86 6.05 1.71
CA ALA A 141 9.79 5.79 0.74
C ALA A 141 8.38 5.82 1.39
N THR A 142 8.26 5.44 2.67
CA THR A 142 6.98 5.51 3.38
C THR A 142 6.56 6.95 3.62
N TYR A 143 7.48 7.84 4.00
CA TYR A 143 7.20 9.27 4.17
C TYR A 143 6.87 9.94 2.83
N GLU A 144 7.60 9.64 1.77
CA GLU A 144 7.32 10.15 0.41
C GLU A 144 5.93 9.74 -0.08
N ALA A 145 5.56 8.47 0.14
CA ALA A 145 4.24 7.96 -0.19
C ALA A 145 3.13 8.68 0.58
N ILE A 146 3.29 8.87 1.90
CA ILE A 146 2.32 9.60 2.72
C ILE A 146 2.16 11.04 2.21
N GLN A 147 3.25 11.71 1.90
CA GLN A 147 3.23 13.08 1.42
C GLN A 147 2.52 13.20 0.07
N ALA A 148 2.82 12.31 -0.88
CA ALA A 148 2.15 12.28 -2.18
C ALA A 148 0.65 11.93 -2.07
N LEU A 149 0.28 10.98 -1.18
CA LEU A 149 -1.11 10.65 -0.90
C LEU A 149 -1.86 11.81 -0.22
N GLN A 150 -1.18 12.56 0.68
CA GLN A 150 -1.75 13.73 1.33
C GLN A 150 -2.02 14.87 0.33
N ASP A 151 -1.16 15.03 -0.68
CA ASP A 151 -1.39 15.96 -1.79
C ASP A 151 -2.70 15.63 -2.53
N VAL A 152 -2.98 14.34 -2.79
CA VAL A 152 -4.24 13.91 -3.41
C VAL A 152 -5.45 14.29 -2.55
N VAL A 153 -5.38 14.01 -1.23
CA VAL A 153 -6.46 14.31 -0.29
C VAL A 153 -6.73 15.81 -0.21
N ASN A 154 -5.68 16.63 -0.16
CA ASN A 154 -5.78 18.07 0.01
C ASN A 154 -6.27 18.78 -1.26
N ARG A 155 -5.82 18.33 -2.43
CA ARG A 155 -6.17 18.97 -3.72
C ARG A 155 -7.51 18.50 -4.25
N PHE A 156 -7.90 17.25 -4.00
CA PHE A 156 -9.09 16.62 -4.57
C PHE A 156 -9.98 15.94 -3.51
N PRO A 157 -10.40 16.66 -2.45
CA PRO A 157 -10.99 16.07 -1.24
C PRO A 157 -12.31 15.29 -1.48
N GLY A 158 -13.04 15.60 -2.56
CA GLY A 158 -14.28 14.90 -2.91
C GLY A 158 -14.13 13.71 -3.85
N SER A 159 -12.92 13.43 -4.33
CA SER A 159 -12.67 12.41 -5.35
C SER A 159 -12.66 10.99 -4.75
N VAL A 160 -12.89 10.01 -5.63
CA VAL A 160 -12.71 8.59 -5.26
C VAL A 160 -11.24 8.30 -4.90
N TYR A 161 -10.31 9.01 -5.52
CA TYR A 161 -8.88 8.92 -5.27
C TYR A 161 -8.50 9.38 -3.87
N ALA A 162 -9.10 10.47 -3.38
CA ALA A 162 -8.84 10.96 -2.03
C ALA A 162 -9.29 9.96 -0.95
N ARG A 163 -10.43 9.29 -1.15
CA ARG A 163 -10.91 8.27 -0.21
C ARG A 163 -9.96 7.08 -0.11
N ASP A 164 -9.47 6.59 -1.25
CA ASP A 164 -8.49 5.50 -1.26
C ASP A 164 -7.14 5.96 -0.69
N ALA A 165 -6.69 7.17 -1.04
CA ALA A 165 -5.47 7.76 -0.50
C ALA A 165 -5.51 7.84 1.04
N GLN A 166 -6.64 8.21 1.65
CA GLN A 166 -6.79 8.21 3.11
C GLN A 166 -6.62 6.81 3.72
N ILE A 167 -7.11 5.76 3.05
CA ILE A 167 -6.91 4.39 3.50
C ILE A 167 -5.42 4.02 3.45
N LYS A 168 -4.74 4.34 2.35
CA LYS A 168 -3.32 4.07 2.16
C LYS A 168 -2.45 4.85 3.16
N ILE A 169 -2.79 6.10 3.47
CA ILE A 169 -2.13 6.89 4.51
C ILE A 169 -2.23 6.18 5.87
N ARG A 170 -3.41 5.68 6.25
CA ARG A 170 -3.55 4.93 7.51
C ARG A 170 -2.70 3.66 7.53
N LEU A 171 -2.63 2.93 6.41
CA LEU A 171 -1.78 1.73 6.29
C LEU A 171 -0.29 2.08 6.37
N ALA A 172 0.14 3.16 5.73
CA ALA A 172 1.51 3.65 5.79
C ALA A 172 1.89 4.13 7.20
N ASN A 173 1.01 4.89 7.88
CA ASN A 173 1.20 5.29 9.28
C ASN A 173 1.28 4.08 10.22
N ASN A 174 0.45 3.06 9.98
CA ASN A 174 0.53 1.82 10.76
C ASN A 174 1.89 1.10 10.56
N ARG A 175 2.49 1.22 9.40
CA ARG A 175 3.83 0.69 9.11
C ARG A 175 4.92 1.47 9.84
N LEU A 176 4.86 2.80 9.86
CA LEU A 176 5.77 3.66 10.64
C LEU A 176 5.67 3.37 12.14
N ALA A 177 4.45 3.28 12.67
CA ALA A 177 4.23 2.91 14.06
C ALA A 177 4.81 1.51 14.39
N GLY A 178 4.67 0.54 13.47
CA GLY A 178 5.26 -0.79 13.62
C GLY A 178 6.80 -0.76 13.61
N HIS A 179 7.40 0.12 12.82
CA HIS A 179 8.85 0.35 12.83
C HIS A 179 9.31 0.86 14.20
N ASP A 180 8.72 1.95 14.70
CA ASP A 180 9.07 2.52 16.00
C ASP A 180 8.78 1.53 17.15
N MET A 181 7.68 0.77 17.08
CA MET A 181 7.36 -0.29 18.03
C MET A 181 8.47 -1.37 18.07
N SER A 182 8.99 -1.77 16.90
CA SER A 182 10.05 -2.78 16.84
C SER A 182 11.36 -2.30 17.49
N ILE A 183 11.70 -1.03 17.28
CA ILE A 183 12.87 -0.39 17.89
C ILE A 183 12.66 -0.21 19.40
N GLY A 184 11.48 0.25 19.81
CA GLY A 184 11.13 0.42 21.22
C GLY A 184 11.25 -0.88 22.00
N ARG A 185 10.68 -1.97 21.48
CA ARG A 185 10.78 -3.31 22.08
C ARG A 185 12.24 -3.79 22.17
N TYR A 186 13.04 -3.53 21.15
CA TYR A 186 14.46 -3.86 21.19
C TYR A 186 15.18 -3.11 22.32
N TYR A 187 14.99 -1.79 22.45
CA TYR A 187 15.59 -1.01 23.52
C TYR A 187 15.11 -1.45 24.92
N GLN A 188 13.83 -1.77 25.04
CA GLN A 188 13.27 -2.27 26.32
C GLN A 188 13.92 -3.61 26.70
N GLN A 189 14.11 -4.54 25.76
CA GLN A 189 14.81 -5.82 26.01
C GLN A 189 16.28 -5.63 26.43
N GLN A 190 16.91 -4.55 25.96
CA GLN A 190 18.27 -4.19 26.38
C GLN A 190 18.31 -3.35 27.67
N HIS A 191 17.18 -3.14 28.33
CA HIS A 191 17.02 -2.27 29.50
C HIS A 191 17.42 -0.80 29.25
N LEU A 192 17.39 -0.36 28.00
CA LEU A 192 17.61 1.04 27.60
C LEU A 192 16.28 1.80 27.65
N TYR A 193 15.73 1.90 28.84
CA TYR A 193 14.36 2.37 29.09
C TYR A 193 14.08 3.78 28.55
N ALA A 194 15.00 4.73 28.70
CA ALA A 194 14.81 6.08 28.18
C ALA A 194 14.70 6.12 26.64
N ALA A 195 15.45 5.27 25.95
CA ALA A 195 15.35 5.16 24.50
C ALA A 195 14.06 4.44 24.07
N ALA A 196 13.63 3.42 24.84
CA ALA A 196 12.38 2.71 24.60
C ALA A 196 11.16 3.65 24.73
N ILE A 197 11.09 4.41 25.83
CA ILE A 197 10.02 5.39 26.07
C ILE A 197 9.94 6.40 24.92
N GLY A 198 11.07 6.95 24.46
CA GLY A 198 11.08 7.89 23.32
C GLY A 198 10.37 7.30 22.11
N ARG A 199 10.66 6.05 21.75
CA ARG A 199 10.00 5.38 20.61
C ARG A 199 8.52 5.12 20.84
N TYR A 200 8.13 4.72 22.04
CA TYR A 200 6.71 4.50 22.36
C TYR A 200 5.91 5.81 22.38
N LEU A 201 6.49 6.89 22.90
CA LEU A 201 5.86 8.21 22.89
C LEU A 201 5.73 8.78 21.47
N ASP A 202 6.69 8.52 20.56
CA ASP A 202 6.57 8.87 19.15
C ASP A 202 5.32 8.23 18.53
N ILE A 203 5.02 6.97 18.85
CA ILE A 203 3.79 6.30 18.38
C ILE A 203 2.55 6.96 18.96
N VAL A 204 2.55 7.20 20.27
CA VAL A 204 1.43 7.80 21.00
C VAL A 204 1.13 9.22 20.50
N THR A 205 2.15 9.97 20.10
CA THR A 205 2.01 11.36 19.64
C THR A 205 1.61 11.44 18.17
N ASN A 206 2.27 10.66 17.30
CA ASN A 206 2.17 10.85 15.85
C ASN A 206 1.26 9.82 15.16
N TYR A 207 0.99 8.66 15.80
CA TYR A 207 0.31 7.52 15.17
C TYR A 207 -0.84 6.98 16.02
N GLN A 208 -1.62 7.86 16.65
CA GLN A 208 -2.71 7.54 17.60
C GLN A 208 -3.79 6.63 17.02
N THR A 209 -4.07 6.73 15.72
CA THR A 209 -5.11 5.94 15.06
C THR A 209 -4.64 4.56 14.58
N THR A 210 -3.38 4.20 14.86
CA THR A 210 -2.80 2.92 14.46
C THR A 210 -3.12 1.82 15.47
N THR A 211 -2.97 0.58 15.01
CA THR A 211 -3.16 -0.61 15.87
C THR A 211 -2.07 -0.73 16.95
N PHE A 212 -0.97 0.01 16.83
CA PHE A 212 0.15 -0.03 17.77
C PHE A 212 0.01 0.97 18.92
N ALA A 213 -0.83 1.98 18.80
CA ALA A 213 -0.97 3.02 19.84
C ALA A 213 -1.41 2.48 21.21
N PRO A 214 -2.39 1.56 21.33
CA PRO A 214 -2.74 0.98 22.63
C PRO A 214 -1.59 0.15 23.25
N GLU A 215 -0.86 -0.60 22.45
CA GLU A 215 0.32 -1.32 22.93
C GLU A 215 1.44 -0.38 23.36
N ALA A 216 1.70 0.69 22.58
CA ALA A 216 2.71 1.67 22.93
C ALA A 216 2.45 2.30 24.29
N LEU A 217 1.19 2.68 24.60
CA LEU A 217 0.80 3.19 25.90
C LEU A 217 1.02 2.15 27.02
N GLU A 218 0.67 0.89 26.80
CA GLU A 218 0.91 -0.17 27.78
C GLU A 218 2.41 -0.36 28.03
N ARG A 219 3.24 -0.31 26.98
CA ARG A 219 4.70 -0.38 27.14
C ARG A 219 5.29 0.83 27.87
N VAL A 220 4.72 2.02 27.70
CA VAL A 220 5.09 3.18 28.52
C VAL A 220 4.78 2.92 29.99
N VAL A 221 3.59 2.41 30.32
CA VAL A 221 3.24 2.02 31.70
C VAL A 221 4.26 1.03 32.28
N GLU A 222 4.60 0.00 31.52
CA GLU A 222 5.55 -1.02 31.95
C GLU A 222 6.93 -0.43 32.24
N VAL A 223 7.46 0.36 31.32
CA VAL A 223 8.79 0.96 31.44
C VAL A 223 8.85 2.02 32.55
N ASP A 224 7.78 2.81 32.73
CA ASP A 224 7.68 3.78 33.83
C ASP A 224 7.70 3.07 35.20
N LEU A 225 7.02 1.92 35.33
CA LEU A 225 7.05 1.10 36.53
C LEU A 225 8.44 0.52 36.79
N ASP A 226 9.15 0.10 35.76
CA ASP A 226 10.53 -0.43 35.85
C ASP A 226 11.53 0.67 36.25
N LEU A 227 11.27 1.92 35.84
CA LEU A 227 12.05 3.09 36.25
C LEU A 227 11.68 3.62 37.64
N GLY A 228 10.64 3.08 38.31
CA GLY A 228 10.16 3.57 39.58
C GLY A 228 9.41 4.90 39.50
N LEU A 229 8.73 5.16 38.39
CA LEU A 229 7.95 6.37 38.11
C LEU A 229 6.42 6.06 38.16
N PRO A 230 5.84 5.73 39.34
CA PRO A 230 4.44 5.29 39.42
C PRO A 230 3.44 6.32 38.92
N ASP A 231 3.68 7.62 39.17
CA ASP A 231 2.76 8.67 38.74
C ASP A 231 2.72 8.80 37.20
N ALA A 232 3.85 8.59 36.51
CA ALA A 232 3.89 8.58 35.05
C ALA A 232 3.15 7.36 34.49
N ALA A 233 3.36 6.20 35.09
CA ALA A 233 2.67 4.97 34.72
C ALA A 233 1.14 5.10 34.88
N ILE A 234 0.65 5.71 35.96
CA ILE A 234 -0.78 5.96 36.20
C ILE A 234 -1.33 6.91 35.12
N ARG A 235 -0.61 7.97 34.78
CA ARG A 235 -1.05 8.88 33.69
C ARG A 235 -1.16 8.16 32.36
N ALA A 236 -0.16 7.37 31.97
CA ALA A 236 -0.17 6.62 30.71
C ALA A 236 -1.33 5.60 30.68
N ALA A 237 -1.56 4.88 31.79
CA ALA A 237 -2.69 3.95 31.92
C ALA A 237 -4.05 4.66 31.83
N SER A 238 -4.17 5.87 32.42
CA SER A 238 -5.39 6.67 32.33
C SER A 238 -5.69 7.11 30.90
N VAL A 239 -4.67 7.53 30.13
CA VAL A 239 -4.81 7.84 28.70
C VAL A 239 -5.21 6.60 27.91
N LEU A 240 -4.61 5.44 28.22
CA LEU A 240 -4.94 4.17 27.57
C LEU A 240 -6.39 3.77 27.85
N GLY A 241 -6.84 3.84 29.12
CA GLY A 241 -8.22 3.50 29.50
C GLY A 241 -9.26 4.45 28.92
N TYR A 242 -8.94 5.74 28.81
CA TYR A 242 -9.85 6.72 28.23
C TYR A 242 -10.01 6.53 26.69
N ASN A 243 -8.92 6.35 25.98
CA ASN A 243 -8.94 6.30 24.50
C ASN A 243 -9.22 4.88 23.96
N TYR A 244 -8.89 3.84 24.74
CA TYR A 244 -9.01 2.43 24.31
C TYR A 244 -9.60 1.55 25.43
N PRO A 245 -10.79 1.86 25.95
CA PRO A 245 -11.36 1.23 27.16
C PRO A 245 -11.58 -0.28 27.03
N GLY A 246 -11.79 -0.79 25.82
CA GLY A 246 -12.00 -2.24 25.57
C GLY A 246 -10.75 -3.00 25.14
N SER A 247 -9.56 -2.39 25.18
CA SER A 247 -8.36 -3.07 24.69
C SER A 247 -7.77 -4.04 25.72
N SER A 248 -7.25 -5.17 25.23
CA SER A 248 -6.50 -6.12 26.07
C SER A 248 -5.25 -5.48 26.71
N TRP A 249 -4.70 -4.44 26.07
CA TRP A 249 -3.57 -3.68 26.57
C TRP A 249 -3.92 -2.86 27.81
N TYR A 250 -5.15 -2.29 27.86
CA TYR A 250 -5.63 -1.61 29.05
C TYR A 250 -5.78 -2.60 30.22
N LEU A 251 -6.32 -3.79 29.99
CA LEU A 251 -6.40 -4.85 30.98
C LEU A 251 -5.01 -5.24 31.52
N ALA A 252 -4.01 -5.34 30.63
CA ALA A 252 -2.64 -5.67 31.01
C ALA A 252 -2.01 -4.57 31.88
N ALA A 253 -2.15 -3.31 31.48
CA ALA A 253 -1.67 -2.16 32.23
C ALA A 253 -2.32 -2.07 33.64
N TYR A 254 -3.65 -2.23 33.69
CA TYR A 254 -4.40 -2.22 34.97
C TYR A 254 -3.90 -3.28 35.93
N LYS A 255 -3.74 -4.52 35.49
CA LYS A 255 -3.18 -5.61 36.29
C LYS A 255 -1.77 -5.33 36.83
N LYS A 256 -0.93 -4.67 36.05
CA LYS A 256 0.42 -4.29 36.48
C LYS A 256 0.39 -3.23 37.58
N LEU A 257 -0.50 -2.24 37.47
CA LEU A 257 -0.71 -1.22 38.49
C LEU A 257 -1.32 -1.81 39.77
N GLU A 258 -2.30 -2.70 39.65
CA GLU A 258 -2.92 -3.42 40.76
C GLU A 258 -1.88 -4.24 41.54
N ALA A 259 -1.02 -4.99 40.83
CA ALA A 259 0.06 -5.77 41.46
C ALA A 259 1.07 -4.92 42.24
N LYS A 260 1.16 -3.61 41.92
CA LYS A 260 1.98 -2.62 42.63
C LYS A 260 1.20 -1.83 43.69
N ASN A 261 -0.09 -2.15 43.93
CA ASN A 261 -1.02 -1.42 44.82
C ASN A 261 -1.19 0.06 44.47
N LEU A 262 -1.10 0.39 43.14
CA LEU A 262 -1.23 1.76 42.64
C LEU A 262 -2.64 2.11 42.13
N VAL A 263 -3.57 1.14 42.16
CA VAL A 263 -4.99 1.34 41.88
C VAL A 263 -5.73 1.34 43.23
N ASN A 264 -6.47 2.41 43.53
CA ASN A 264 -7.24 2.48 44.78
C ASN A 264 -8.41 1.49 44.73
N GLN A 265 -8.55 0.64 45.74
CA GLN A 265 -9.67 -0.30 45.93
C GLN A 265 -11.05 0.36 45.99
N SER A 266 -11.12 1.70 46.09
CA SER A 266 -12.38 2.46 46.05
C SER A 266 -13.14 2.35 44.71
N ASP A 267 -12.49 1.87 43.66
CA ASP A 267 -13.14 1.65 42.35
C ASP A 267 -13.71 0.23 42.19
N GLU A 268 -13.36 -0.72 43.08
CA GLU A 268 -13.97 -2.06 43.14
C GLU A 268 -15.44 -2.05 43.58
N GLY A 269 -15.86 -1.03 44.31
CA GLY A 269 -17.24 -0.89 44.79
C GLY A 269 -18.25 -0.55 43.70
N ALA A 270 -17.80 -0.05 42.56
CA ALA A 270 -18.65 0.27 41.40
C ALA A 270 -18.79 -0.89 40.38
N ALA A 271 -17.89 -1.87 40.45
CA ALA A 271 -17.89 -3.03 39.53
C ALA A 271 -18.80 -4.19 40.00
N GLY A 272 -19.41 -4.07 41.20
CA GLY A 272 -20.12 -5.16 41.90
C GLY A 272 -21.58 -5.38 41.48
N SER A 273 -22.17 -4.72 40.50
CA SER A 273 -23.58 -4.90 40.13
C SER A 273 -23.86 -4.97 38.65
N GLY A 274 -23.08 -5.73 37.91
CA GLY A 274 -23.39 -6.00 36.50
C GLY A 274 -22.38 -6.98 35.92
N ALA A 275 -22.86 -8.16 35.57
CA ALA A 275 -22.08 -9.25 34.99
C ALA A 275 -21.67 -8.96 33.53
N THR A 276 -21.02 -7.85 33.27
CA THR A 276 -20.25 -7.56 32.07
C THR A 276 -18.91 -7.02 32.54
N GLY A 277 -17.80 -7.69 32.21
CA GLY A 277 -16.45 -7.37 32.66
C GLY A 277 -15.93 -6.03 32.12
N GLU A 278 -16.68 -4.97 32.32
CA GLU A 278 -16.37 -3.61 31.91
C GLU A 278 -15.56 -2.96 33.04
N LEU A 279 -14.33 -2.64 32.74
CA LEU A 279 -13.45 -1.92 33.67
C LEU A 279 -13.97 -0.50 33.89
N PRO A 280 -13.84 0.06 35.12
CA PRO A 280 -14.25 1.43 35.38
C PRO A 280 -13.53 2.41 34.44
N ALA A 281 -14.30 3.27 33.77
CA ALA A 281 -13.74 4.32 32.93
C ALA A 281 -12.92 5.29 33.79
N PRO A 282 -11.74 5.72 33.32
CA PRO A 282 -10.94 6.71 34.05
C PRO A 282 -11.71 8.01 34.23
N ARG A 283 -11.65 8.57 35.42
CA ARG A 283 -12.36 9.82 35.74
C ARG A 283 -11.66 11.02 35.15
N GLY A 284 -12.31 11.70 34.22
CA GLY A 284 -11.90 12.99 33.64
C GLY A 284 -11.28 12.89 32.25
N PRO A 285 -11.21 14.02 31.53
CA PRO A 285 -10.64 14.07 30.19
C PRO A 285 -9.11 13.99 30.28
N HIS A 286 -8.56 12.80 30.15
CA HIS A 286 -7.12 12.60 30.00
C HIS A 286 -6.79 12.64 28.50
N HIS A 287 -6.41 13.79 28.03
CA HIS A 287 -5.98 14.00 26.65
C HIS A 287 -4.52 13.60 26.46
N TRP A 288 -4.12 13.31 25.22
CA TRP A 288 -2.76 12.95 24.84
C TRP A 288 -1.69 13.92 25.38
N TYR A 289 -2.00 15.22 25.47
CA TYR A 289 -1.09 16.24 26.01
C TYR A 289 -0.86 16.17 27.53
N SER A 290 -1.57 15.32 28.27
CA SER A 290 -1.32 15.10 29.70
C SER A 290 -0.15 14.16 29.96
N LEU A 291 0.44 13.59 28.93
CA LEU A 291 1.65 12.74 29.03
C LEU A 291 2.96 13.54 29.02
N PHE A 292 2.91 14.83 28.67
CA PHE A 292 4.09 15.72 28.53
C PHE A 292 4.18 16.74 29.66
#